data_b8301d84cef211caf3e40f45c9396094
#
_entry.id   b8301d84cef211caf3e40f45c9396094
#
_cell.length_a   1.000
_cell.length_b   1.000
_cell.length_c   1.000
_cell.angle_alpha   90.00
_cell.angle_beta   90.00
_cell.angle_gamma   90.00
#
_symmetry.space_group_name_H-M   'P 1'
#
loop_
_entity.id
_entity.type
_entity.pdbx_description
1 polymer ?
#
loop_
_entity_poly.entity_id
_entity_poly.type
_entity_poly.pdbx_seq_one_letter_code
_entity_poly.pdbx_strand_id
1 'polypeptide(L)'
;MAQKLLEKYNYPYLSIDHLKMGMIRSGNTQLTPVSADTELTMFLWPIVREIIKTVIENRQNLIIEGCYIPFDWKKDFTDEYRKDIRGYCLAMSENYIRMHFDDIKQFANVIENRLDDEDCTLDNVLKDNARTLSLAKENDLDYILIDGEYKIDMALF
;
A
#
# COMPACT_ATOMS: atom_id res chain seq x y z
N MET A 1 -9.23 3.03 2.26
CA MET A 1 -9.35 3.62 0.90
C MET A 1 -9.88 2.61 -0.11
N ALA A 2 -9.24 1.48 -0.32
CA ALA A 2 -9.67 0.46 -1.31
C ALA A 2 -11.15 0.06 -1.19
N GLN A 3 -11.65 -0.16 0.03
CA GLN A 3 -13.07 -0.45 0.26
C GLN A 3 -14.01 0.65 -0.25
N LYS A 4 -13.68 1.93 -0.04
CA LYS A 4 -14.48 3.07 -0.56
C LYS A 4 -14.46 3.15 -2.09
N LEU A 5 -13.34 2.79 -2.72
CA LEU A 5 -13.23 2.71 -4.17
C LEU A 5 -14.06 1.55 -4.74
N LEU A 6 -14.03 0.38 -4.07
CA LEU A 6 -14.90 -0.73 -4.42
C LEU A 6 -16.38 -0.33 -4.37
N GLU A 7 -16.81 0.32 -3.29
CA GLU A 7 -18.21 0.74 -3.10
C GLU A 7 -18.64 1.80 -4.12
N LYS A 8 -17.74 2.72 -4.51
CA LYS A 8 -18.06 3.81 -5.43
C LYS A 8 -18.02 3.37 -6.90
N TYR A 9 -17.02 2.58 -7.30
CA TYR A 9 -16.75 2.26 -8.70
C TYR A 9 -16.99 0.81 -9.06
N ASN A 10 -17.33 -0.06 -8.08
CA ASN A 10 -17.44 -1.51 -8.24
C ASN A 10 -16.15 -2.16 -8.76
N TYR A 11 -15.00 -1.58 -8.48
CA TYR A 11 -13.71 -2.16 -8.83
C TYR A 11 -13.28 -3.12 -7.72
N PRO A 12 -12.99 -4.40 -8.04
CA PRO A 12 -12.44 -5.30 -7.05
C PRO A 12 -11.08 -4.80 -6.55
N TYR A 13 -10.67 -5.22 -5.36
CA TYR A 13 -9.35 -4.91 -4.87
C TYR A 13 -8.59 -6.15 -4.44
N LEU A 14 -7.27 -6.10 -4.60
CA LEU A 14 -6.30 -7.07 -4.11
C LEU A 14 -5.49 -6.43 -3.00
N SER A 15 -5.59 -6.95 -1.78
CA SER A 15 -4.65 -6.66 -0.70
C SER A 15 -3.41 -7.51 -0.87
N ILE A 16 -2.23 -6.87 -0.93
CA ILE A 16 -0.95 -7.60 -1.00
C ILE A 16 -0.70 -8.34 0.31
N ASP A 17 -1.23 -7.88 1.44
CA ASP A 17 -1.15 -8.62 2.70
C ASP A 17 -1.92 -9.94 2.66
N HIS A 18 -3.07 -9.99 2.01
CA HIS A 18 -3.78 -11.25 1.79
C HIS A 18 -2.98 -12.20 0.90
N LEU A 19 -2.36 -11.68 -0.17
CA LEU A 19 -1.47 -12.47 -1.02
C LEU A 19 -0.27 -13.01 -0.20
N LYS A 20 0.38 -12.14 0.58
CA LYS A 20 1.48 -12.51 1.49
C LYS A 20 1.08 -13.68 2.38
N MET A 21 -0.02 -13.54 3.11
CA MET A 21 -0.49 -14.59 4.02
C MET A 21 -0.88 -15.87 3.29
N GLY A 22 -1.47 -15.76 2.10
CA GLY A 22 -1.77 -16.90 1.25
C GLY A 22 -0.51 -17.67 0.86
N MET A 23 0.53 -16.99 0.41
CA MET A 23 1.80 -17.61 0.01
C MET A 23 2.55 -18.25 1.19
N ILE A 24 2.56 -17.58 2.35
CA ILE A 24 3.18 -18.10 3.57
C ILE A 24 2.45 -19.35 4.07
N ARG A 25 1.12 -19.26 4.24
CA ARG A 25 0.33 -20.37 4.80
C ARG A 25 0.23 -21.58 3.89
N SER A 26 0.34 -21.39 2.59
CA SER A 26 0.38 -22.49 1.60
C SER A 26 1.75 -23.16 1.47
N GLY A 27 2.78 -22.63 2.16
CA GLY A 27 4.13 -23.18 2.10
C GLY A 27 4.90 -22.86 0.81
N ASN A 28 4.44 -21.86 0.03
CA ASN A 28 5.11 -21.45 -1.20
C ASN A 28 6.29 -20.51 -0.97
N THR A 29 6.64 -20.23 0.27
CA THR A 29 7.81 -19.45 0.66
C THR A 29 8.29 -19.85 2.04
N GLN A 30 9.57 -19.60 2.33
CA GLN A 30 10.15 -19.74 3.66
C GLN A 30 10.06 -18.41 4.46
N LEU A 31 9.58 -17.35 3.84
CA LEU A 31 9.35 -16.08 4.53
C LEU A 31 8.23 -16.23 5.57
N THR A 32 8.27 -15.36 6.56
CA THR A 32 7.29 -15.29 7.64
C THR A 32 6.60 -13.93 7.66
N PRO A 33 5.50 -13.76 8.38
CA PRO A 33 4.84 -12.44 8.49
C PRO A 33 5.73 -11.33 9.06
N VAL A 34 6.79 -11.72 9.81
CA VAL A 34 7.77 -10.81 10.43
C VAL A 34 9.11 -10.76 9.70
N SER A 35 9.21 -11.33 8.52
CA SER A 35 10.38 -11.16 7.64
C SER A 35 10.53 -9.69 7.25
N ALA A 36 11.76 -9.26 6.94
CA ALA A 36 12.02 -7.88 6.56
C ALA A 36 11.18 -7.44 5.34
N ASP A 37 10.65 -6.23 5.37
CA ASP A 37 9.81 -5.67 4.29
C ASP A 37 10.50 -5.71 2.92
N THR A 38 11.82 -5.56 2.90
CA THR A 38 12.61 -5.67 1.67
C THR A 38 12.56 -7.08 1.07
N GLU A 39 12.65 -8.12 1.90
CA GLU A 39 12.56 -9.52 1.45
C GLU A 39 11.13 -9.84 0.98
N LEU A 40 10.13 -9.39 1.73
CA LEU A 40 8.72 -9.55 1.37
C LEU A 40 8.41 -8.82 0.06
N THR A 41 8.91 -7.60 -0.12
CA THR A 41 8.76 -6.84 -1.37
C THR A 41 9.42 -7.56 -2.54
N MET A 42 10.65 -8.03 -2.40
CA MET A 42 11.37 -8.78 -3.44
C MET A 42 10.63 -10.06 -3.86
N PHE A 43 9.95 -10.71 -2.93
CA PHE A 43 9.17 -11.92 -3.20
C PHE A 43 7.80 -11.62 -3.81
N LEU A 44 7.07 -10.66 -3.27
CA LEU A 44 5.68 -10.40 -3.65
C LEU A 44 5.55 -9.54 -4.91
N TRP A 45 6.41 -8.54 -5.07
CA TRP A 45 6.30 -7.59 -6.17
C TRP A 45 6.33 -8.21 -7.57
N PRO A 46 7.19 -9.18 -7.89
CA PRO A 46 7.16 -9.85 -9.18
C PRO A 46 5.79 -10.49 -9.50
N ILE A 47 5.13 -11.07 -8.48
CA ILE A 47 3.82 -11.69 -8.63
C ILE A 47 2.76 -10.61 -8.88
N VAL A 48 2.74 -9.56 -8.06
CA VAL A 48 1.81 -8.44 -8.17
C VAL A 48 1.94 -7.75 -9.53
N ARG A 49 3.18 -7.52 -10.00
CA ARG A 49 3.46 -6.94 -11.31
C ARG A 49 2.83 -7.74 -12.46
N GLU A 50 2.95 -9.06 -12.45
CA GLU A 50 2.36 -9.89 -13.51
C GLU A 50 0.83 -9.96 -13.40
N ILE A 51 0.25 -9.87 -12.19
CA ILE A 51 -1.20 -9.69 -12.01
C ILE A 51 -1.65 -8.37 -12.63
N ILE A 52 -0.93 -7.27 -12.41
CA ILE A 52 -1.24 -5.96 -13.01
C ILE A 52 -1.28 -6.06 -14.54
N LYS A 53 -0.24 -6.64 -15.15
CA LYS A 53 -0.20 -6.83 -16.62
C LYS A 53 -1.38 -7.63 -17.11
N THR A 54 -1.68 -8.76 -16.47
CA THR A 54 -2.81 -9.64 -16.83
C THR A 54 -4.14 -8.89 -16.77
N VAL A 55 -4.36 -8.08 -15.75
CA VAL A 55 -5.58 -7.26 -15.59
C VAL A 55 -5.72 -6.26 -16.73
N ILE A 56 -4.62 -5.57 -17.09
CA ILE A 56 -4.60 -4.60 -18.21
C ILE A 56 -4.87 -5.30 -19.55
N GLU A 57 -4.20 -6.40 -19.83
CA GLU A 57 -4.38 -7.21 -21.04
C GLU A 57 -5.83 -7.69 -21.21
N ASN A 58 -6.47 -8.04 -20.11
CA ASN A 58 -7.88 -8.45 -20.07
C ASN A 58 -8.87 -7.28 -20.03
N ARG A 59 -8.39 -6.03 -20.03
CA ARG A 59 -9.23 -4.81 -19.93
C ARG A 59 -10.13 -4.81 -18.70
N GLN A 60 -9.59 -5.28 -17.59
CA GLN A 60 -10.26 -5.31 -16.29
C GLN A 60 -9.79 -4.14 -15.42
N ASN A 61 -10.61 -3.78 -14.45
CA ASN A 61 -10.23 -2.82 -13.42
C ASN A 61 -9.87 -3.58 -12.14
N LEU A 62 -8.80 -3.18 -11.48
CA LEU A 62 -8.37 -3.74 -10.20
C LEU A 62 -7.71 -2.64 -9.36
N ILE A 63 -8.08 -2.57 -8.10
CA ILE A 63 -7.39 -1.76 -7.10
C ILE A 63 -6.39 -2.68 -6.40
N ILE A 64 -5.14 -2.26 -6.31
CA ILE A 64 -4.10 -2.98 -5.56
C ILE A 64 -3.64 -2.08 -4.43
N GLU A 65 -3.57 -2.63 -3.23
CA GLU A 65 -3.13 -1.90 -2.05
C GLU A 65 -2.18 -2.74 -1.19
N GLY A 66 -1.26 -2.07 -0.52
CA GLY A 66 -0.28 -2.67 0.38
C GLY A 66 1.03 -1.90 0.41
N CYS A 67 1.89 -2.23 1.37
CA CYS A 67 3.18 -1.58 1.56
C CYS A 67 4.32 -2.19 0.72
N TYR A 68 4.09 -3.33 0.04
CA TYR A 68 5.11 -4.06 -0.72
C TYR A 68 5.18 -3.66 -2.20
N ILE A 69 4.78 -2.43 -2.54
CA ILE A 69 4.93 -1.82 -3.86
C ILE A 69 6.21 -0.99 -3.85
N PRO A 70 7.23 -1.29 -4.67
CA PRO A 70 8.45 -0.47 -4.74
C PRO A 70 8.14 0.96 -5.16
N PHE A 71 8.81 1.95 -4.58
CA PHE A 71 8.61 3.35 -4.96
C PHE A 71 9.01 3.63 -6.41
N ASP A 72 9.95 2.87 -6.94
CA ASP A 72 10.40 2.93 -8.33
C ASP A 72 9.65 1.98 -9.29
N TRP A 73 8.45 1.53 -8.91
CA TRP A 73 7.66 0.54 -9.65
C TRP A 73 7.46 0.86 -11.14
N LYS A 74 7.47 2.14 -11.50
CA LYS A 74 7.30 2.57 -12.90
C LYS A 74 8.34 1.97 -13.85
N LYS A 75 9.55 1.67 -13.36
CA LYS A 75 10.64 1.06 -14.17
C LYS A 75 10.33 -0.36 -14.63
N ASP A 76 9.45 -1.07 -13.92
CA ASP A 76 9.13 -2.47 -14.18
C ASP A 76 8.03 -2.65 -15.24
N PHE A 77 7.53 -1.53 -15.81
CA PHE A 77 6.50 -1.52 -16.84
C PHE A 77 6.97 -0.72 -18.05
N THR A 78 6.60 -1.19 -19.23
CA THR A 78 6.74 -0.42 -20.47
C THR A 78 5.72 0.73 -20.50
N ASP A 79 5.93 1.71 -21.38
CA ASP A 79 5.00 2.83 -21.56
C ASP A 79 3.59 2.37 -21.92
N GLU A 80 3.49 1.23 -22.62
CA GLU A 80 2.22 0.62 -22.99
C GLU A 80 1.37 0.22 -21.76
N TYR A 81 2.00 -0.35 -20.73
CA TYR A 81 1.30 -0.67 -19.48
C TYR A 81 1.12 0.56 -18.59
N ARG A 82 2.14 1.43 -18.51
CA ARG A 82 2.14 2.59 -17.60
C ARG A 82 0.96 3.54 -17.80
N LYS A 83 0.51 3.71 -19.05
CA LYS A 83 -0.64 4.59 -19.38
C LYS A 83 -1.93 4.18 -18.70
N ASP A 84 -2.07 2.90 -18.36
CA ASP A 84 -3.27 2.32 -17.73
C ASP A 84 -3.11 2.11 -16.21
N ILE A 85 -1.95 2.50 -15.65
CA ILE A 85 -1.67 2.38 -14.22
C ILE A 85 -1.70 3.76 -13.55
N ARG A 86 -2.47 3.88 -12.47
CA ARG A 86 -2.44 5.04 -11.58
C ARG A 86 -2.01 4.59 -10.20
N GLY A 87 -0.98 5.22 -9.65
CA GLY A 87 -0.44 4.89 -8.34
C GLY A 87 -0.40 6.10 -7.43
N TYR A 88 -0.88 5.95 -6.20
CA TYR A 88 -0.88 7.00 -5.20
C TYR A 88 -0.24 6.49 -3.92
N CYS A 89 0.68 7.28 -3.38
CA CYS A 89 1.23 7.05 -2.05
C CYS A 89 0.39 7.82 -1.01
N LEU A 90 -0.01 7.14 0.06
CA LEU A 90 -0.69 7.79 1.17
C LEU A 90 0.34 8.19 2.22
N ALA A 91 0.36 9.45 2.60
CA ALA A 91 1.20 9.98 3.66
C ALA A 91 0.37 10.85 4.60
N MET A 92 0.80 10.96 5.84
CA MET A 92 0.17 11.83 6.85
C MET A 92 1.12 12.98 7.17
N SER A 93 0.58 14.16 7.50
CA SER A 93 1.41 15.23 8.05
C SER A 93 1.91 14.86 9.45
N GLU A 94 3.07 15.38 9.84
CA GLU A 94 3.59 15.19 11.20
C GLU A 94 2.58 15.66 12.26
N ASN A 95 1.93 16.79 12.01
CA ASN A 95 0.92 17.32 12.92
C ASN A 95 -0.29 16.37 13.05
N TYR A 96 -0.75 15.81 11.92
CA TYR A 96 -1.82 14.82 11.93
C TYR A 96 -1.45 13.59 12.77
N ILE A 97 -0.26 13.02 12.56
CA ILE A 97 0.21 11.84 13.30
C ILE A 97 0.27 12.14 14.80
N ARG A 98 0.83 13.29 15.20
CA ARG A 98 0.93 13.66 16.63
C ARG A 98 -0.42 13.84 17.29
N MET A 99 -1.40 14.38 16.59
CA MET A 99 -2.73 14.62 17.15
C MET A 99 -3.60 13.36 17.17
N HIS A 100 -3.39 12.42 16.26
CA HIS A 100 -4.24 11.25 16.03
C HIS A 100 -3.51 9.92 16.25
N PHE A 101 -2.40 9.91 17.01
CA PHE A 101 -1.61 8.69 17.18
C PHE A 101 -2.42 7.54 17.80
N ASP A 102 -3.24 7.84 18.81
CA ASP A 102 -4.11 6.85 19.44
C ASP A 102 -5.17 6.32 18.48
N ASP A 103 -5.74 7.18 17.64
CA ASP A 103 -6.67 6.77 16.58
C ASP A 103 -5.97 5.86 15.56
N ILE A 104 -4.74 6.20 15.14
CA ILE A 104 -3.94 5.38 14.21
C ILE A 104 -3.75 3.97 14.78
N LYS A 105 -3.38 3.84 16.06
CA LYS A 105 -3.27 2.55 16.74
C LYS A 105 -4.60 1.81 16.81
N GLN A 106 -5.66 2.49 17.21
CA GLN A 106 -6.98 1.90 17.31
C GLN A 106 -7.49 1.38 15.97
N PHE A 107 -7.31 2.15 14.90
CA PHE A 107 -7.78 1.79 13.57
C PHE A 107 -6.87 0.79 12.83
N ALA A 108 -5.67 0.52 13.31
CA ALA A 108 -4.76 -0.49 12.74
C ALA A 108 -5.39 -1.89 12.71
N ASN A 109 -6.31 -2.19 13.64
CA ASN A 109 -6.98 -3.48 13.77
C ASN A 109 -8.38 -3.56 13.12
N VAL A 110 -8.82 -2.53 12.39
CA VAL A 110 -10.19 -2.50 11.82
C VAL A 110 -10.36 -3.48 10.65
N ILE A 111 -9.29 -3.73 9.90
CA ILE A 111 -9.32 -4.60 8.72
C ILE A 111 -8.56 -5.90 8.98
N GLU A 112 -7.52 -5.85 9.79
CA GLU A 112 -6.65 -6.98 10.10
C GLU A 112 -6.61 -7.21 11.61
N ASN A 113 -6.57 -8.47 12.02
CA ASN A 113 -6.27 -8.82 13.41
C ASN A 113 -4.74 -8.86 13.55
N ARG A 114 -4.14 -7.72 13.92
CA ARG A 114 -2.70 -7.62 14.15
C ARG A 114 -2.38 -8.17 15.54
N LEU A 115 -1.33 -8.98 15.59
CA LEU A 115 -0.69 -9.32 16.86
C LEU A 115 -0.08 -8.05 17.45
N ASP A 116 0.16 -8.06 18.76
CA ASP A 116 0.70 -6.92 19.52
C ASP A 116 1.91 -6.30 18.78
N ASP A 117 1.80 -5.02 18.47
CA ASP A 117 2.77 -4.28 17.66
C ASP A 117 3.58 -3.36 18.58
N GLU A 118 4.53 -3.96 19.31
CA GLU A 118 5.41 -3.23 20.23
C GLU A 118 6.23 -2.15 19.52
N ASP A 119 6.46 -2.31 18.22
CA ASP A 119 7.21 -1.37 17.37
C ASP A 119 6.35 -0.17 16.90
N CYS A 120 5.04 -0.20 17.09
CA CYS A 120 4.14 0.91 16.74
C CYS A 120 4.25 2.05 17.77
N THR A 121 5.39 2.71 17.77
CA THR A 121 5.65 3.91 18.58
C THR A 121 5.43 5.18 17.76
N LEU A 122 5.13 6.30 18.42
CA LEU A 122 4.96 7.59 17.75
C LEU A 122 6.19 7.95 16.91
N ASP A 123 7.39 7.73 17.44
CA ASP A 123 8.65 8.06 16.75
C ASP A 123 8.86 7.19 15.50
N ASN A 124 8.54 5.89 15.57
CA ASN A 124 8.63 4.99 14.43
C ASN A 124 7.62 5.38 13.35
N VAL A 125 6.37 5.65 13.71
CA VAL A 125 5.34 6.08 12.76
C VAL A 125 5.72 7.39 12.08
N LEU A 126 6.24 8.37 12.82
CA LEU A 126 6.73 9.63 12.25
C LEU A 126 7.88 9.41 11.26
N LYS A 127 8.85 8.60 11.65
CA LYS A 127 10.03 8.29 10.83
C LYS A 127 9.66 7.56 9.54
N ASP A 128 8.83 6.52 9.65
CA ASP A 128 8.43 5.71 8.50
C ASP A 128 7.56 6.51 7.52
N ASN A 129 6.65 7.33 8.06
CA ASN A 129 5.82 8.20 7.24
C ASN A 129 6.64 9.30 6.53
N ALA A 130 7.60 9.91 7.23
CA ALA A 130 8.51 10.90 6.62
C ALA A 130 9.37 10.26 5.52
N ARG A 131 9.89 9.05 5.74
CA ARG A 131 10.61 8.27 4.74
C ARG A 131 9.74 7.97 3.52
N THR A 132 8.51 7.50 3.75
CA THR A 132 7.53 7.20 2.70
C THR A 132 7.28 8.42 1.82
N LEU A 133 7.05 9.59 2.42
CA LEU A 133 6.83 10.84 1.69
C LEU A 133 8.08 11.30 0.91
N SER A 134 9.29 11.14 1.48
CA SER A 134 10.56 11.44 0.80
C SER A 134 10.73 10.56 -0.43
N LEU A 135 10.57 9.25 -0.27
CA LEU A 135 10.71 8.27 -1.36
C LEU A 135 9.66 8.47 -2.47
N ALA A 136 8.42 8.84 -2.11
CA ALA A 136 7.41 9.18 -3.10
C ALA A 136 7.84 10.38 -3.95
N LYS A 137 8.36 11.44 -3.33
CA LYS A 137 8.87 12.63 -4.04
C LYS A 137 10.10 12.33 -4.89
N GLU A 138 11.06 11.58 -4.36
CA GLU A 138 12.29 11.19 -5.07
C GLU A 138 12.01 10.35 -6.33
N ASN A 139 10.93 9.57 -6.33
CA ASN A 139 10.53 8.71 -7.45
C ASN A 139 9.40 9.30 -8.31
N ASP A 140 9.09 10.58 -8.14
CA ASP A 140 8.03 11.28 -8.89
C ASP A 140 6.69 10.51 -8.87
N LEU A 141 6.28 10.09 -7.67
CA LEU A 141 5.00 9.44 -7.44
C LEU A 141 3.96 10.46 -6.98
N ASP A 142 2.75 10.30 -7.48
CA ASP A 142 1.61 11.00 -6.91
C ASP A 142 1.40 10.58 -5.46
N TYR A 143 1.16 11.53 -4.57
CA TYR A 143 0.87 11.24 -3.17
C TYR A 143 -0.32 12.05 -2.67
N ILE A 144 -1.02 11.49 -1.69
CA ILE A 144 -2.12 12.14 -0.98
C ILE A 144 -1.64 12.40 0.44
N LEU A 145 -1.48 13.69 0.79
CA LEU A 145 -1.12 14.10 2.13
C LEU A 145 -2.39 14.26 2.98
N ILE A 146 -2.51 13.48 4.04
CA ILE A 146 -3.58 13.58 5.03
C ILE A 146 -3.13 14.59 6.09
N ASP A 147 -3.84 15.73 6.13
CA ASP A 147 -3.58 16.83 7.06
C ASP A 147 -4.91 17.35 7.58
N GLY A 148 -5.12 17.39 8.89
CA GLY A 148 -6.36 17.82 9.54
C GLY A 148 -7.41 16.72 9.65
N GLU A 149 -8.19 16.44 8.62
CA GLU A 149 -9.22 15.40 8.63
C GLU A 149 -8.82 14.22 7.72
N TYR A 150 -9.09 12.97 8.15
CA TYR A 150 -8.89 11.79 7.29
C TYR A 150 -9.95 11.75 6.19
N LYS A 151 -9.76 12.61 5.19
CA LYS A 151 -10.64 12.71 4.04
C LYS A 151 -9.85 12.58 2.76
N ILE A 152 -10.17 11.56 1.99
CA ILE A 152 -9.56 11.32 0.68
C ILE A 152 -10.58 11.73 -0.38
N ASP A 153 -10.19 12.65 -1.26
CA ASP A 153 -11.02 13.02 -2.39
C ASP A 153 -11.08 11.86 -3.39
N MET A 154 -12.26 11.24 -3.44
CA MET A 154 -12.52 10.11 -4.33
C MET A 154 -12.66 10.53 -5.80
N ALA A 155 -12.60 11.82 -6.12
CA ALA A 155 -12.60 12.29 -7.51
C ALA A 155 -11.21 12.19 -8.18
N LEU A 156 -10.17 11.89 -7.40
CA LEU A 156 -8.81 11.68 -7.91
C LEU A 156 -8.65 10.35 -8.68
N PHE A 157 -9.59 9.47 -8.52
CA PHE A 157 -9.60 8.12 -9.11
C PHE A 157 -10.72 8.00 -10.14
#